data_546dfb8e8bc26b9e600c278744d0e5b1
#
_entry.id   546dfb8e8bc26b9e600c278744d0e5b1
#
_cell.length_a   1.000
_cell.length_b   1.000
_cell.length_c   1.000
_cell.angle_alpha   90.00
_cell.angle_beta   90.00
_cell.angle_gamma   90.00
#
_symmetry.space_group_name_H-M   'P 1'
#
loop_
_entity.id
_entity.type
_entity.pdbx_description
1 polymer ?
#
loop_
_entity_poly.entity_id
_entity_poly.type
_entity_poly.pdbx_seq_one_letter_code
_entity_poly.pdbx_strand_id
1 'polypeptide(L)'
;GINVYNLVLMKNFFEGIPGSLYEAAKLDGCSPMQVFYKVVLPLSKAALASIGLMFAVTIWNDYSTVQIYITSPSQVNFQYQLRVMIMDGDTPTTAYKVSQNTLYYASIVCAILPFMAAYPFLQKYFVTGINAGAVKE
;
A
#
# COMPACT_ATOMS: atom_id res chain seq x y z
N GLY A 1 -3.45 -11.24 8.34
CA GLY A 1 -2.23 -11.83 8.90
C GLY A 1 -1.00 -11.01 8.59
N ILE A 2 0.11 -11.25 9.30
CA ILE A 2 1.39 -10.59 9.03
C ILE A 2 1.92 -11.11 7.69
N ASN A 3 2.22 -10.21 6.75
CA ASN A 3 2.87 -10.59 5.52
C ASN A 3 4.38 -10.73 5.76
N VAL A 4 4.88 -11.96 5.67
CA VAL A 4 6.28 -12.29 5.94
C VAL A 4 7.23 -11.54 5.01
N TYR A 5 6.85 -11.35 3.74
CA TYR A 5 7.64 -10.60 2.77
C TYR A 5 7.86 -9.15 3.22
N ASN A 6 6.80 -8.47 3.63
CA ASN A 6 6.88 -7.09 4.12
C ASN A 6 7.71 -6.97 5.40
N LEU A 7 7.63 -7.99 6.27
CA LEU A 7 8.44 -8.04 7.50
C LEU A 7 9.93 -8.19 7.19
N VAL A 8 10.29 -9.09 6.28
CA VAL A 8 11.69 -9.29 5.84
C VAL A 8 12.23 -8.04 5.16
N LEU A 9 11.41 -7.40 4.31
CA LEU A 9 11.78 -6.15 3.64
C LEU A 9 12.10 -5.06 4.67
N MET A 10 11.27 -4.90 5.68
CA MET A 10 11.47 -3.90 6.75
C MET A 10 12.69 -4.21 7.59
N LYS A 11 12.92 -5.48 7.92
CA LYS A 11 14.11 -5.94 8.64
C LYS A 11 15.38 -5.58 7.86
N ASN A 12 15.45 -5.94 6.57
CA ASN A 12 16.61 -5.65 5.73
C ASN A 12 16.87 -4.13 5.63
N PHE A 13 15.81 -3.33 5.60
CA PHE A 13 15.96 -1.88 5.62
C PHE A 13 16.59 -1.39 6.92
N PHE A 14 16.13 -1.87 8.08
CA PHE A 14 16.70 -1.49 9.38
C PHE A 14 18.15 -1.95 9.54
N GLU A 15 18.49 -3.13 9.05
CA GLU A 15 19.86 -3.64 9.04
C GLU A 15 20.78 -2.83 8.12
N GLY A 16 20.24 -2.17 7.10
CA GLY A 16 20.97 -1.29 6.22
C GLY A 16 21.28 0.09 6.79
N ILE A 17 20.72 0.47 7.96
CA ILE A 17 21.01 1.75 8.60
C ILE A 17 22.43 1.69 9.19
N PRO A 18 23.32 2.66 8.86
CA PRO A 18 24.69 2.66 9.37
C PRO A 18 24.76 2.67 10.90
N GLY A 19 25.58 1.77 11.47
CA GLY A 19 25.78 1.65 12.92
C GLY A 19 26.29 2.94 13.56
N SER A 20 27.09 3.74 12.84
CA SER A 20 27.61 5.02 13.29
C SER A 20 26.52 6.02 13.73
N LEU A 21 25.32 5.96 13.13
CA LEU A 21 24.20 6.79 13.55
C LEU A 21 23.66 6.39 14.93
N TYR A 22 23.67 5.10 15.24
CA TYR A 22 23.28 4.61 16.55
C TYR A 22 24.32 4.98 17.63
N GLU A 23 25.61 4.90 17.28
CA GLU A 23 26.70 5.27 18.17
C GLU A 23 26.69 6.78 18.47
N ALA A 24 26.53 7.61 17.44
CA ALA A 24 26.43 9.06 17.63
C ALA A 24 25.25 9.43 18.55
N ALA A 25 24.08 8.85 18.31
CA ALA A 25 22.91 9.11 19.14
C ALA A 25 23.10 8.63 20.60
N LYS A 26 23.86 7.57 20.84
CA LYS A 26 24.20 7.11 22.20
C LYS A 26 25.17 8.07 22.88
N LEU A 27 26.15 8.59 22.15
CA LEU A 27 27.08 9.60 22.67
C LEU A 27 26.35 10.88 23.06
N ASP A 28 25.30 11.26 22.31
CA ASP A 28 24.41 12.37 22.64
C ASP A 28 23.46 12.07 23.82
N GLY A 29 23.62 10.92 24.49
CA GLY A 29 22.82 10.55 25.66
C GLY A 29 21.38 10.11 25.34
N CYS A 30 21.07 9.77 24.10
CA CYS A 30 19.76 9.30 23.73
C CYS A 30 19.45 7.90 24.30
N SER A 31 18.30 7.73 24.92
CA SER A 31 17.79 6.40 25.28
C SER A 31 17.45 5.58 24.01
N PRO A 32 17.40 4.23 24.07
CA PRO A 32 17.07 3.38 22.92
C PRO A 32 15.75 3.79 22.22
N MET A 33 14.75 4.19 23.00
CA MET A 33 13.48 4.65 22.47
C MET A 33 13.60 6.01 21.75
N GLN A 34 14.43 6.91 22.26
CA GLN A 34 14.72 8.18 21.60
C GLN A 34 15.47 7.97 20.28
N VAL A 35 16.43 7.04 20.24
CA VAL A 35 17.12 6.66 19.00
C VAL A 35 16.10 6.15 17.97
N PHE A 36 15.18 5.29 18.37
CA PHE A 36 14.13 4.80 17.49
C PHE A 36 13.30 5.93 16.89
N TYR A 37 12.75 6.84 17.72
CA TYR A 37 11.87 7.91 17.23
C TYR A 37 12.59 9.05 16.51
N LYS A 38 13.82 9.39 16.94
CA LYS A 38 14.55 10.54 16.39
C LYS A 38 15.44 10.18 15.21
N VAL A 39 15.93 8.95 15.13
CA VAL A 39 16.88 8.52 14.10
C VAL A 39 16.24 7.48 13.17
N VAL A 40 15.85 6.32 13.70
CA VAL A 40 15.41 5.18 12.89
C VAL A 40 14.11 5.48 12.14
N LEU A 41 13.09 5.95 12.83
CA LEU A 41 11.77 6.19 12.25
C LEU A 41 11.77 7.27 11.14
N PRO A 42 12.44 8.41 11.30
CA PRO A 42 12.57 9.40 10.23
C PRO A 42 13.30 8.88 9.00
N LEU A 43 14.38 8.12 9.17
CA LEU A 43 15.12 7.51 8.07
C LEU A 43 14.29 6.45 7.34
N SER A 44 13.42 5.76 8.07
CA SER A 44 12.59 4.67 7.54
C SER A 44 11.33 5.12 6.81
N LYS A 45 11.06 6.42 6.68
CA LYS A 45 9.83 6.94 6.07
C LYS A 45 9.57 6.39 4.67
N ALA A 46 10.62 6.26 3.84
CA ALA A 46 10.51 5.71 2.49
C ALA A 46 10.12 4.23 2.50
N ALA A 47 10.76 3.42 3.35
CA ALA A 47 10.44 2.01 3.49
C ALA A 47 9.04 1.80 4.05
N LEU A 48 8.65 2.59 5.05
CA LEU A 48 7.29 2.56 5.61
C LEU A 48 6.22 2.93 4.59
N ALA A 49 6.48 3.95 3.76
CA ALA A 49 5.57 4.34 2.68
C ALA A 49 5.43 3.21 1.63
N SER A 50 6.52 2.56 1.27
CA SER A 50 6.53 1.44 0.32
C SER A 50 5.73 0.25 0.84
N ILE A 51 6.01 -0.18 2.07
CA ILE A 51 5.33 -1.30 2.71
C ILE A 51 3.86 -0.98 2.95
N GLY A 52 3.56 0.26 3.39
CA GLY A 52 2.20 0.74 3.55
C GLY A 52 1.40 0.70 2.24
N LEU A 53 2.03 1.08 1.11
CA LEU A 53 1.41 0.97 -0.21
C LEU A 53 1.13 -0.49 -0.58
N MET A 54 2.09 -1.41 -0.35
CA MET A 54 1.90 -2.84 -0.63
C MET A 54 0.73 -3.42 0.17
N PHE A 55 0.59 -3.05 1.44
CA PHE A 55 -0.57 -3.41 2.26
C PHE A 55 -1.87 -2.82 1.71
N ALA A 56 -1.87 -1.54 1.37
CA ALA A 56 -3.05 -0.88 0.81
C ALA A 56 -3.52 -1.54 -0.49
N VAL A 57 -2.59 -1.88 -1.40
CA VAL A 57 -2.90 -2.59 -2.65
C VAL A 57 -3.46 -3.98 -2.36
N THR A 58 -2.87 -4.72 -1.42
CA THR A 58 -3.33 -6.06 -1.04
C THR A 58 -4.76 -6.03 -0.50
N ILE A 59 -5.04 -5.10 0.43
CA ILE A 59 -6.39 -4.95 1.02
C ILE A 59 -7.39 -4.46 -0.02
N TRP A 60 -6.99 -3.53 -0.89
CA TRP A 60 -7.85 -3.02 -1.96
C TRP A 60 -8.29 -4.10 -2.94
N ASN A 61 -7.37 -5.01 -3.30
CA ASN A 61 -7.64 -6.09 -4.25
C ASN A 61 -8.25 -7.34 -3.60
N ASP A 62 -8.50 -7.35 -2.29
CA ASP A 62 -9.03 -8.52 -1.58
C ASP A 62 -10.54 -8.67 -1.81
N TYR A 63 -10.89 -9.23 -2.95
CA TYR A 63 -12.26 -9.59 -3.24
C TYR A 63 -12.59 -11.01 -2.75
N SER A 64 -11.61 -11.92 -2.75
CA SER A 64 -11.82 -13.35 -2.47
C SER A 64 -12.27 -13.59 -1.03
N THR A 65 -11.64 -12.90 -0.07
CA THR A 65 -12.04 -12.99 1.35
C THR A 65 -13.47 -12.47 1.54
N VAL A 66 -13.81 -11.37 0.89
CA VAL A 66 -15.15 -10.79 0.95
C VAL A 66 -16.19 -11.75 0.38
N GLN A 67 -15.90 -12.38 -0.77
CA GLN A 67 -16.79 -13.34 -1.40
C GLN A 67 -17.09 -14.57 -0.53
N ILE A 68 -16.09 -15.05 0.24
CA ILE A 68 -16.22 -16.27 1.03
C ILE A 68 -16.88 -15.99 2.38
N TYR A 69 -16.54 -14.88 3.03
CA TYR A 69 -16.92 -14.64 4.43
C TYR A 69 -18.05 -13.63 4.63
N ILE A 70 -18.35 -12.79 3.64
CA ILE A 70 -19.36 -11.73 3.79
C ILE A 70 -20.61 -12.12 3.02
N THR A 71 -21.68 -12.42 3.76
CA THR A 71 -22.99 -12.77 3.22
C THR A 71 -23.93 -11.58 3.08
N SER A 72 -23.64 -10.46 3.78
CA SER A 72 -24.48 -9.27 3.76
C SER A 72 -24.11 -8.33 2.61
N PRO A 73 -25.02 -8.03 1.69
CA PRO A 73 -24.75 -7.15 0.54
C PRO A 73 -24.32 -5.73 0.90
N SER A 74 -24.67 -5.27 2.11
CA SER A 74 -24.33 -3.91 2.58
C SER A 74 -22.89 -3.79 3.11
N GLN A 75 -22.20 -4.91 3.31
CA GLN A 75 -20.87 -4.95 3.91
C GLN A 75 -19.76 -5.37 2.92
N VAL A 76 -20.11 -5.58 1.66
CA VAL A 76 -19.14 -5.96 0.64
C VAL A 76 -18.25 -4.78 0.24
N ASN A 77 -17.01 -5.07 -0.09
CA ASN A 77 -16.07 -4.05 -0.54
C ASN A 77 -16.29 -3.63 -1.99
N PHE A 78 -15.67 -2.51 -2.37
CA PHE A 78 -15.81 -1.93 -3.71
C PHE A 78 -15.36 -2.89 -4.83
N GLN A 79 -14.26 -3.63 -4.63
CA GLN A 79 -13.75 -4.59 -5.62
C GLN A 79 -14.71 -5.76 -5.86
N TYR A 80 -15.37 -6.23 -4.82
CA TYR A 80 -16.39 -7.25 -4.95
C TYR A 80 -17.59 -6.75 -5.77
N GLN A 81 -18.08 -5.53 -5.48
CA GLN A 81 -19.19 -4.92 -6.22
C GLN A 81 -18.85 -4.70 -7.70
N LEU A 82 -17.64 -4.19 -7.99
CA LEU A 82 -17.19 -4.03 -9.37
C LEU A 82 -17.16 -5.36 -10.12
N ARG A 83 -16.64 -6.41 -9.47
CA ARG A 83 -16.58 -7.74 -10.08
C ARG A 83 -17.97 -8.31 -10.36
N VAL A 84 -18.90 -8.20 -9.42
CA VAL A 84 -20.30 -8.62 -9.60
C VAL A 84 -20.93 -7.87 -10.75
N MET A 85 -20.76 -6.55 -10.84
CA MET A 85 -21.27 -5.74 -11.94
C MET A 85 -20.75 -6.19 -13.32
N ILE A 86 -19.49 -6.62 -13.37
CA ILE A 86 -18.87 -7.10 -14.61
C ILE A 86 -19.41 -8.49 -14.97
N MET A 87 -19.62 -9.37 -14.00
CA MET A 87 -20.05 -10.75 -14.23
C MET A 87 -21.56 -10.87 -14.47
N ASP A 88 -22.37 -10.06 -13.79
CA ASP A 88 -23.84 -10.05 -13.91
C ASP A 88 -24.35 -9.16 -15.07
N GLY A 89 -23.44 -8.59 -15.85
CA GLY A 89 -23.76 -7.68 -16.98
C GLY A 89 -24.65 -8.25 -18.08
N ASP A 90 -25.04 -9.54 -18.01
CA ASP A 90 -25.98 -10.19 -18.90
C ASP A 90 -27.46 -10.02 -18.49
N THR A 91 -27.74 -9.40 -17.33
CA THR A 91 -29.14 -9.13 -16.94
C THR A 91 -29.62 -7.79 -17.50
N PRO A 92 -30.61 -7.79 -18.43
CA PRO A 92 -31.11 -6.57 -19.04
C PRO A 92 -32.09 -5.82 -18.11
N THR A 93 -31.61 -5.36 -16.94
CA THR A 93 -32.46 -4.74 -15.94
C THR A 93 -32.39 -3.20 -15.93
N THR A 94 -31.68 -2.57 -16.85
CA THR A 94 -31.63 -1.10 -16.93
C THR A 94 -32.07 -0.62 -18.30
N ALA A 95 -32.93 0.43 -18.32
CA ALA A 95 -33.48 1.06 -19.50
C ALA A 95 -32.45 1.67 -20.49
N TYR A 96 -31.17 1.54 -20.16
CA TYR A 96 -30.05 1.96 -20.98
C TYR A 96 -29.21 0.73 -21.33
N LYS A 97 -29.18 0.37 -22.61
CA LYS A 97 -28.23 -0.62 -23.17
C LYS A 97 -26.82 -0.07 -23.10
N VAL A 98 -26.21 -0.07 -21.91
CA VAL A 98 -24.78 0.19 -21.80
C VAL A 98 -24.07 -1.07 -22.26
N SER A 99 -23.19 -0.94 -23.26
CA SER A 99 -22.38 -2.06 -23.74
C SER A 99 -21.57 -2.63 -22.57
N GLN A 100 -21.56 -3.95 -22.41
CA GLN A 100 -20.78 -4.65 -21.39
C GLN A 100 -19.29 -4.23 -21.40
N ASN A 101 -18.75 -3.97 -22.60
CA ASN A 101 -17.40 -3.42 -22.75
C ASN A 101 -17.24 -2.05 -22.08
N THR A 102 -18.23 -1.18 -22.17
CA THR A 102 -18.18 0.15 -21.54
C THR A 102 -18.16 0.05 -20.02
N LEU A 103 -18.97 -0.83 -19.44
CA LEU A 103 -18.95 -1.10 -18.00
C LEU A 103 -17.62 -1.68 -17.56
N TYR A 104 -17.06 -2.60 -18.33
CA TYR A 104 -15.75 -3.20 -18.05
C TYR A 104 -14.64 -2.15 -18.01
N TYR A 105 -14.53 -1.30 -19.05
CA TYR A 105 -13.51 -0.24 -19.08
C TYR A 105 -13.72 0.81 -17.99
N ALA A 106 -14.96 1.21 -17.72
CA ALA A 106 -15.27 2.14 -16.64
C ALA A 106 -14.86 1.57 -15.27
N SER A 107 -15.10 0.27 -15.04
CA SER A 107 -14.72 -0.41 -13.82
C SER A 107 -13.20 -0.43 -13.60
N ILE A 108 -12.43 -0.65 -14.67
CA ILE A 108 -10.95 -0.60 -14.61
C ILE A 108 -10.50 0.81 -14.21
N VAL A 109 -11.03 1.83 -14.84
CA VAL A 109 -10.70 3.23 -14.50
C VAL A 109 -11.03 3.53 -13.04
N CYS A 110 -12.23 3.18 -12.58
CA CYS A 110 -12.63 3.37 -11.18
C CYS A 110 -11.72 2.61 -10.19
N ALA A 111 -11.28 1.40 -10.55
CA ALA A 111 -10.39 0.61 -9.70
C ALA A 111 -8.99 1.22 -9.56
N ILE A 112 -8.47 1.87 -10.60
CA ILE A 112 -7.12 2.44 -10.64
C ILE A 112 -7.09 3.86 -10.05
N LEU A 113 -8.18 4.62 -10.13
CA LEU A 113 -8.26 6.03 -9.76
C LEU A 113 -7.71 6.36 -8.36
N PRO A 114 -8.04 5.63 -7.28
CA PRO A 114 -7.52 5.93 -5.95
C PRO A 114 -5.99 5.77 -5.86
N PHE A 115 -5.41 4.80 -6.57
CA PHE A 115 -3.95 4.64 -6.62
C PHE A 115 -3.26 5.72 -7.44
N MET A 116 -3.86 6.13 -8.56
CA MET A 116 -3.36 7.26 -9.33
C MET A 116 -3.36 8.55 -8.52
N ALA A 117 -4.39 8.77 -7.71
CA ALA A 117 -4.46 9.93 -6.82
C ALA A 117 -3.46 9.86 -5.65
N ALA A 118 -3.20 8.66 -5.12
CA ALA A 118 -2.24 8.46 -4.04
C ALA A 118 -0.77 8.54 -4.51
N TYR A 119 -0.49 8.21 -5.77
CA TYR A 119 0.86 8.12 -6.32
C TYR A 119 1.72 9.39 -6.11
N PRO A 120 1.25 10.62 -6.42
CA PRO A 120 2.05 11.84 -6.24
C PRO A 120 2.50 12.07 -4.78
N PHE A 121 1.67 11.66 -3.82
CA PHE A 121 2.00 11.78 -2.40
C PHE A 121 3.08 10.78 -1.99
N LEU A 122 3.08 9.60 -2.58
CA LEU A 122 4.06 8.54 -2.27
C LEU A 122 5.37 8.75 -3.00
N GLN A 123 5.35 9.31 -4.21
CA GLN A 123 6.53 9.54 -5.05
C GLN A 123 7.61 10.34 -4.32
N LYS A 124 7.24 11.37 -3.55
CA LYS A 124 8.19 12.17 -2.77
C LYS A 124 9.00 11.34 -1.77
N TYR A 125 8.42 10.30 -1.19
CA TYR A 125 9.11 9.44 -0.22
C TYR A 125 10.05 8.46 -0.91
N PHE A 126 9.69 7.97 -2.10
CA PHE A 126 10.54 7.09 -2.91
C PHE A 126 11.80 7.80 -3.39
N VAL A 127 11.66 9.02 -3.91
CA VAL A 127 12.82 9.81 -4.39
C VAL A 127 13.80 10.11 -3.25
N THR A 128 13.30 10.45 -2.07
CA THR A 128 14.14 10.73 -0.90
C THR A 128 14.87 9.48 -0.41
N GLY A 129 14.21 8.31 -0.44
CA GLY A 129 14.79 7.04 0.01
C GLY A 129 15.93 6.53 -0.88
N ILE A 130 15.83 6.71 -2.20
CA ILE A 130 16.86 6.31 -3.16
C ILE A 130 18.14 7.13 -2.93
N ASN A 131 18.02 8.42 -2.68
CA ASN A 131 19.17 9.29 -2.43
C ASN A 131 19.91 8.94 -1.13
N ALA A 132 19.20 8.53 -0.08
CA ALA A 132 19.81 8.09 1.17
C ALA A 132 20.57 6.76 1.03
N GLY A 133 20.18 5.88 0.10
CA GLY A 133 20.87 4.63 -0.20
C GLY A 133 22.05 4.75 -1.17
N ALA A 134 22.08 5.82 -1.96
CA ALA A 134 23.12 6.05 -2.99
C ALA A 134 24.40 6.70 -2.43
N VAL A 135 24.39 7.20 -1.20
CA VAL A 135 25.57 7.77 -0.52
C VAL A 135 26.32 6.65 0.23
N LYS A 136 26.60 5.54 -0.46
CA LYS A 136 27.55 4.51 -0.03
C LYS A 136 28.74 4.54 -1.01
N GLU A 137 29.56 5.55 -0.90
CA GLU A 137 30.97 5.51 -1.28
C GLU A 137 31.80 6.15 -0.19
#